data_498dbf8b6aa613d1bc865f58a3be4df8
#
_entry.id   498dbf8b6aa613d1bc865f58a3be4df8
#
_cell.length_a   1.000
_cell.length_b   1.000
_cell.length_c   1.000
_cell.angle_alpha   90.00
_cell.angle_beta   90.00
_cell.angle_gamma   90.00
#
_symmetry.space_group_name_H-M   'P 1'
#
loop_
_entity.id
_entity.type
_entity.pdbx_description
1 polymer ?
#
loop_
_entity_poly.entity_id
_entity_poly.type
_entity_poly.pdbx_seq_one_letter_code
_entity_poly.pdbx_strand_id
1 'polypeptide(L)'
;MLTTLALLLAAPQAAAPCPATPAPLPAELRSWTRPTAVTAGGDAARATPILPGETVRATLLPRSGVRFAFLPPNGAGHAGLFGITVERAGRYQVALGDRAWIDMIRDGAPLPSVAHGHGLACSGIAKLVEFDLRPGRYLVQITGSATREITLLATPVATR
;
A
#
# COMPACT_ATOMS: atom_id res chain seq x y z
N MET A 1 -56.63 9.99 14.20
CA MET A 1 -55.87 9.81 12.94
C MET A 1 -54.46 9.39 13.30
N LEU A 2 -54.15 8.08 13.21
CA LEU A 2 -52.79 7.58 13.43
C LEU A 2 -52.07 7.53 12.09
N THR A 3 -51.01 8.31 11.94
CA THR A 3 -50.14 8.30 10.76
C THR A 3 -49.06 7.27 10.96
N THR A 4 -49.14 6.14 10.26
CA THR A 4 -48.11 5.08 10.30
C THR A 4 -46.94 5.52 9.45
N LEU A 5 -45.78 5.76 10.11
CA LEU A 5 -44.52 6.07 9.42
C LEU A 5 -43.86 4.75 8.98
N ALA A 6 -43.87 4.49 7.68
CA ALA A 6 -43.22 3.32 7.07
C ALA A 6 -41.70 3.57 7.00
N LEU A 7 -40.93 2.81 7.78
CA LEU A 7 -39.48 2.82 7.74
C LEU A 7 -39.02 1.97 6.55
N LEU A 8 -38.54 2.61 5.49
CA LEU A 8 -37.93 1.95 4.33
C LEU A 8 -36.51 1.47 4.75
N LEU A 9 -36.35 0.19 5.00
CA LEU A 9 -35.05 -0.47 5.15
C LEU A 9 -34.39 -0.56 3.76
N ALA A 10 -33.36 0.26 3.54
CA ALA A 10 -32.50 0.12 2.36
C ALA A 10 -31.68 -1.18 2.50
N ALA A 11 -31.90 -2.13 1.59
CA ALA A 11 -31.08 -3.35 1.52
C ALA A 11 -29.64 -3.00 1.09
N PRO A 12 -28.61 -3.63 1.69
CA PRO A 12 -27.24 -3.43 1.25
C PRO A 12 -27.08 -3.91 -0.19
N GLN A 13 -26.66 -3.02 -1.08
CA GLN A 13 -26.35 -3.37 -2.47
C GLN A 13 -25.07 -4.21 -2.48
N ALA A 14 -25.16 -5.45 -2.91
CA ALA A 14 -23.99 -6.30 -3.15
C ALA A 14 -23.13 -5.65 -4.26
N ALA A 15 -21.80 -5.60 -4.02
CA ALA A 15 -20.88 -5.11 -5.04
C ALA A 15 -20.99 -5.96 -6.31
N ALA A 16 -20.99 -5.31 -7.48
CA ALA A 16 -21.05 -6.01 -8.75
C ALA A 16 -19.85 -6.95 -8.91
N PRO A 17 -20.03 -8.17 -9.45
CA PRO A 17 -18.94 -9.11 -9.67
C PRO A 17 -17.92 -8.51 -10.67
N CYS A 18 -16.63 -8.83 -10.47
CA CYS A 18 -15.59 -8.37 -11.37
C CYS A 18 -15.75 -9.01 -12.75
N PRO A 19 -15.50 -8.26 -13.85
CA PRO A 19 -15.55 -8.79 -15.20
C PRO A 19 -14.49 -9.86 -15.38
N ALA A 20 -14.73 -10.82 -16.28
CA ALA A 20 -13.77 -11.90 -16.60
C ALA A 20 -12.41 -11.36 -17.11
N THR A 21 -12.43 -10.18 -17.73
CA THR A 21 -11.23 -9.45 -18.17
C THR A 21 -11.21 -8.09 -17.49
N PRO A 22 -10.37 -7.89 -16.46
CA PRO A 22 -10.20 -6.59 -15.82
C PRO A 22 -9.67 -5.54 -16.81
N ALA A 23 -9.99 -4.26 -16.56
CA ALA A 23 -9.39 -3.18 -17.32
C ALA A 23 -7.86 -3.19 -17.22
N PRO A 24 -7.14 -2.86 -18.32
CA PRO A 24 -5.69 -2.83 -18.31
C PRO A 24 -5.18 -1.80 -17.29
N LEU A 25 -4.15 -2.20 -16.55
CA LEU A 25 -3.50 -1.30 -15.59
C LEU A 25 -2.67 -0.23 -16.32
N PRO A 26 -2.56 0.98 -15.77
CA PRO A 26 -1.59 1.97 -16.20
C PRO A 26 -0.18 1.40 -16.31
N ALA A 27 0.66 1.99 -17.15
CA ALA A 27 1.99 1.46 -17.45
C ALA A 27 2.85 1.23 -16.20
N GLU A 28 2.82 2.16 -15.28
CA GLU A 28 3.54 2.15 -14.02
C GLU A 28 3.06 1.08 -13.02
N LEU A 29 1.86 0.54 -13.23
CA LEU A 29 1.28 -0.52 -12.39
C LEU A 29 1.29 -1.91 -13.05
N ARG A 30 1.87 -2.06 -14.24
CA ARG A 30 1.83 -3.33 -15.01
C ARG A 30 2.48 -4.51 -14.31
N SER A 31 3.51 -4.26 -13.48
CA SER A 31 4.16 -5.32 -12.71
C SER A 31 3.26 -5.94 -11.65
N TRP A 32 2.14 -5.27 -11.30
CA TRP A 32 1.20 -5.69 -10.26
C TRP A 32 0.72 -7.14 -10.38
N THR A 33 0.56 -7.62 -11.60
CA THR A 33 0.07 -8.98 -11.88
C THR A 33 1.15 -10.06 -11.79
N ARG A 34 2.43 -9.68 -11.56
CA ARG A 34 3.58 -10.60 -11.51
C ARG A 34 4.47 -10.33 -10.31
N PRO A 35 3.95 -10.50 -9.08
CA PRO A 35 4.72 -10.23 -7.88
C PRO A 35 5.78 -11.30 -7.63
N THR A 36 6.96 -10.86 -7.14
CA THR A 36 8.01 -11.73 -6.60
C THR A 36 7.83 -11.89 -5.09
N ALA A 37 8.05 -13.09 -4.56
CA ALA A 37 7.92 -13.34 -3.13
C ALA A 37 9.12 -12.81 -2.36
N VAL A 38 8.86 -12.09 -1.26
CA VAL A 38 9.87 -11.58 -0.33
C VAL A 38 9.39 -11.71 1.11
N THR A 39 10.32 -11.65 2.06
CA THR A 39 9.98 -11.49 3.49
C THR A 39 10.31 -10.08 3.93
N ALA A 40 9.41 -9.42 4.62
CA ALA A 40 9.61 -8.07 5.13
C ALA A 40 10.73 -8.01 6.18
N GLY A 41 11.46 -6.93 6.23
CA GLY A 41 12.43 -6.66 7.27
C GLY A 41 11.78 -6.29 8.60
N GLY A 42 12.44 -6.67 9.70
CA GLY A 42 11.96 -6.41 11.06
C GLY A 42 12.47 -5.08 11.66
N ASP A 43 13.39 -4.40 11.02
CA ASP A 43 13.91 -3.09 11.45
C ASP A 43 14.56 -2.34 10.28
N ALA A 44 14.94 -1.08 10.50
CA ALA A 44 15.51 -0.23 9.46
C ALA A 44 16.83 -0.76 8.89
N ALA A 45 17.68 -1.40 9.71
CA ALA A 45 18.96 -1.93 9.27
C ALA A 45 18.82 -3.20 8.43
N ARG A 46 17.71 -3.93 8.61
CA ARG A 46 17.35 -5.16 7.90
C ARG A 46 16.12 -5.00 7.02
N ALA A 47 15.79 -3.78 6.65
CA ALA A 47 14.71 -3.50 5.71
C ALA A 47 14.96 -4.24 4.39
N THR A 48 13.96 -4.98 3.92
CA THR A 48 14.08 -5.76 2.68
C THR A 48 14.17 -4.82 1.48
N PRO A 49 15.24 -4.88 0.68
CA PRO A 49 15.36 -4.04 -0.50
C PRO A 49 14.32 -4.46 -1.54
N ILE A 50 13.62 -3.48 -2.11
CA ILE A 50 12.73 -3.64 -3.25
C ILE A 50 13.07 -2.59 -4.31
N LEU A 51 12.91 -2.93 -5.58
CA LEU A 51 13.21 -2.03 -6.68
C LEU A 51 11.94 -1.24 -7.07
N PRO A 52 12.04 0.08 -7.26
CA PRO A 52 10.94 0.85 -7.80
C PRO A 52 10.48 0.30 -9.15
N GLY A 53 9.16 0.11 -9.29
CA GLY A 53 8.55 -0.49 -10.49
C GLY A 53 8.40 -2.02 -10.44
N GLU A 54 8.97 -2.69 -9.45
CA GLU A 54 8.79 -4.13 -9.24
C GLU A 54 7.77 -4.41 -8.13
N THR A 55 6.83 -5.30 -8.43
CA THR A 55 5.83 -5.72 -7.45
C THR A 55 6.33 -6.90 -6.64
N VAL A 56 6.15 -6.82 -5.33
CA VAL A 56 6.47 -7.91 -4.41
C VAL A 56 5.22 -8.42 -3.69
N ARG A 57 5.19 -9.74 -3.44
CA ARG A 57 4.29 -10.35 -2.46
C ARG A 57 5.09 -10.57 -1.20
N ALA A 58 4.84 -9.72 -0.22
CA ALA A 58 5.60 -9.67 1.00
C ALA A 58 4.93 -10.47 2.12
N THR A 59 5.71 -11.36 2.75
CA THR A 59 5.34 -11.95 4.03
C THR A 59 5.72 -10.99 5.13
N LEU A 60 4.74 -10.41 5.80
CA LEU A 60 4.90 -9.49 6.92
C LEU A 60 5.17 -10.26 8.22
N LEU A 61 5.74 -9.56 9.18
CA LEU A 61 6.01 -10.05 10.52
C LEU A 61 4.85 -9.69 11.47
N PRO A 62 4.63 -10.47 12.54
CA PRO A 62 3.81 -9.99 13.65
C PRO A 62 4.35 -8.65 14.15
N ARG A 63 3.47 -7.73 14.52
CA ARG A 63 3.88 -6.39 14.98
C ARG A 63 4.94 -6.43 16.10
N SER A 64 4.84 -7.38 17.02
CA SER A 64 5.80 -7.57 18.11
C SER A 64 7.22 -7.92 17.64
N GLY A 65 7.38 -8.42 16.43
CA GLY A 65 8.65 -8.74 15.80
C GLY A 65 9.27 -7.57 15.01
N VAL A 66 8.63 -6.38 15.02
CA VAL A 66 9.08 -5.25 14.23
C VAL A 66 9.52 -4.09 15.12
N ARG A 67 10.74 -3.61 14.91
CA ARG A 67 11.27 -2.38 15.48
C ARG A 67 11.04 -1.24 14.48
N PHE A 68 10.02 -0.44 14.71
CA PHE A 68 9.63 0.62 13.81
C PHE A 68 10.68 1.71 13.68
N ALA A 69 10.86 2.21 12.46
CA ALA A 69 11.69 3.38 12.19
C ALA A 69 10.98 4.69 12.60
N PHE A 70 9.64 4.67 12.56
CA PHE A 70 8.77 5.71 13.09
C PHE A 70 7.57 5.04 13.78
N LEU A 71 7.19 5.52 14.96
CA LEU A 71 6.09 4.90 15.72
C LEU A 71 4.75 5.11 15.02
N PRO A 72 4.10 4.04 14.53
CA PRO A 72 2.84 4.16 13.80
C PRO A 72 1.67 4.44 14.74
N PRO A 73 0.62 5.13 14.28
CA PRO A 73 -0.53 5.51 15.11
C PRO A 73 -1.34 4.30 15.62
N ASN A 74 -1.31 3.15 14.95
CA ASN A 74 -2.16 1.98 15.27
C ASN A 74 -1.37 0.72 15.57
N GLY A 75 -1.92 -0.08 16.49
CA GLY A 75 -1.22 -1.08 17.23
C GLY A 75 -1.44 -2.57 16.90
N ALA A 76 -2.33 -2.97 15.99
CA ALA A 76 -2.64 -4.39 15.75
C ALA A 76 -2.13 -4.92 14.40
N GLY A 77 -2.14 -6.24 14.21
CA GLY A 77 -1.87 -6.91 12.94
C GLY A 77 -0.41 -7.16 12.63
N HIS A 78 -0.10 -7.17 11.33
CA HIS A 78 1.22 -7.45 10.78
C HIS A 78 1.88 -6.17 10.26
N ALA A 79 3.21 -6.19 10.22
CA ALA A 79 4.02 -5.05 9.82
C ALA A 79 5.32 -5.50 9.15
N GLY A 80 6.01 -4.55 8.50
CA GLY A 80 7.32 -4.82 7.92
C GLY A 80 7.93 -3.56 7.31
N LEU A 81 9.25 -3.61 7.12
CA LEU A 81 10.03 -2.53 6.54
C LEU A 81 10.69 -2.96 5.24
N PHE A 82 10.63 -2.06 4.26
CA PHE A 82 11.25 -2.22 2.94
C PHE A 82 12.13 -1.01 2.65
N GLY A 83 13.26 -1.26 1.99
CA GLY A 83 14.16 -0.20 1.54
C GLY A 83 13.97 0.06 0.04
N ILE A 84 13.84 1.32 -0.36
CA ILE A 84 13.88 1.73 -1.76
C ILE A 84 14.98 2.75 -1.99
N THR A 85 15.56 2.72 -3.19
CA THR A 85 16.47 3.77 -3.67
C THR A 85 15.78 4.52 -4.79
N VAL A 86 15.65 5.82 -4.61
CA VAL A 86 15.09 6.75 -5.61
C VAL A 86 16.25 7.39 -6.36
N GLU A 87 16.30 7.22 -7.68
CA GLU A 87 17.36 7.78 -8.52
C GLU A 87 17.00 9.16 -9.08
N ARG A 88 15.72 9.39 -9.35
CA ARG A 88 15.21 10.63 -9.95
C ARG A 88 14.16 11.27 -9.06
N ALA A 89 14.25 12.59 -8.90
CA ALA A 89 13.20 13.34 -8.23
C ALA A 89 11.87 13.23 -9.00
N GLY A 90 10.77 13.13 -8.26
CA GLY A 90 9.45 13.07 -8.87
C GLY A 90 8.39 12.54 -7.90
N ARG A 91 7.21 12.36 -8.46
CA ARG A 91 6.08 11.75 -7.77
C ARG A 91 6.22 10.23 -7.80
N TYR A 92 6.14 9.61 -6.64
CA TYR A 92 6.14 8.16 -6.46
C TYR A 92 4.86 7.73 -5.77
N GLN A 93 4.34 6.58 -6.16
CA GLN A 93 3.18 5.98 -5.50
C GLN A 93 3.55 4.63 -4.88
N VAL A 94 2.95 4.35 -3.74
CA VAL A 94 2.97 3.04 -3.09
C VAL A 94 1.58 2.43 -3.22
N ALA A 95 1.50 1.28 -3.89
CA ALA A 95 0.29 0.50 -4.06
C ALA A 95 0.29 -0.69 -3.11
N LEU A 96 -0.84 -0.96 -2.46
CA LEU A 96 -1.05 -2.13 -1.61
C LEU A 96 -2.26 -2.93 -2.07
N GLY A 97 -2.17 -4.26 -1.94
CA GLY A 97 -3.26 -5.21 -2.22
C GLY A 97 -4.26 -5.35 -1.08
N ASP A 98 -4.02 -4.74 0.07
CA ASP A 98 -4.88 -4.76 1.24
C ASP A 98 -4.84 -3.41 1.96
N ARG A 99 -5.72 -3.24 2.94
CA ARG A 99 -5.74 -2.05 3.80
C ARG A 99 -4.64 -2.18 4.85
N ALA A 100 -3.67 -1.27 4.78
CA ALA A 100 -2.63 -1.12 5.77
C ALA A 100 -2.20 0.35 5.82
N TRP A 101 -1.46 0.73 6.84
CA TRP A 101 -0.86 2.04 6.94
C TRP A 101 0.49 2.05 6.24
N ILE A 102 0.81 3.15 5.56
CA ILE A 102 2.06 3.35 4.82
C ILE A 102 2.73 4.60 5.37
N ASP A 103 3.96 4.44 5.86
CA ASP A 103 4.85 5.56 6.13
C ASP A 103 6.03 5.50 5.14
N MET A 104 6.29 6.60 4.43
CA MET A 104 7.51 6.82 3.68
C MET A 104 8.48 7.59 4.57
N ILE A 105 9.62 6.99 4.91
CA ILE A 105 10.54 7.52 5.93
C ILE A 105 11.88 7.84 5.29
N ARG A 106 12.42 9.03 5.60
CA ARG A 106 13.77 9.45 5.26
C ARG A 106 14.44 10.04 6.50
N ASP A 107 15.68 9.64 6.77
CA ASP A 107 16.49 10.15 7.89
C ASP A 107 15.73 10.07 9.25
N GLY A 108 14.96 8.98 9.44
CA GLY A 108 14.19 8.73 10.67
C GLY A 108 12.88 9.50 10.78
N ALA A 109 12.53 10.32 9.81
CA ALA A 109 11.30 11.12 9.81
C ALA A 109 10.33 10.68 8.70
N PRO A 110 9.01 10.60 8.99
CA PRO A 110 8.01 10.32 7.97
C PRO A 110 7.81 11.53 7.05
N LEU A 111 7.63 11.25 5.78
CA LEU A 111 7.27 12.26 4.78
C LEU A 111 5.75 12.39 4.69
N PRO A 112 5.23 13.61 4.47
CA PRO A 112 3.83 13.80 4.19
C PRO A 112 3.45 13.15 2.85
N SER A 113 2.32 12.48 2.80
CA SER A 113 1.71 12.05 1.56
C SER A 113 1.08 13.26 0.85
N VAL A 114 1.13 13.26 -0.49
CA VAL A 114 0.58 14.36 -1.31
C VAL A 114 -0.75 13.99 -1.97
N ALA A 115 -1.02 12.68 -2.11
CA ALA A 115 -2.31 12.16 -2.55
C ALA A 115 -2.50 10.73 -2.02
N HIS A 116 -3.77 10.32 -1.95
CA HIS A 116 -4.14 8.95 -1.63
C HIS A 116 -5.44 8.58 -2.36
N GLY A 117 -5.61 7.28 -2.61
CA GLY A 117 -6.76 6.77 -3.33
C GLY A 117 -6.82 5.25 -3.31
N HIS A 118 -7.64 4.74 -4.20
CA HIS A 118 -7.80 3.31 -4.45
C HIS A 118 -7.37 2.99 -5.88
N GLY A 119 -7.01 1.74 -6.13
CA GLY A 119 -6.76 1.26 -7.50
C GLY A 119 -8.04 1.19 -8.33
N LEU A 120 -7.89 0.88 -9.61
CA LEU A 120 -9.01 0.62 -10.49
C LEU A 120 -9.87 -0.51 -9.93
N ALA A 121 -11.17 -0.45 -10.15
CA ALA A 121 -12.08 -1.51 -9.77
C ALA A 121 -11.58 -2.87 -10.31
N CYS A 122 -11.62 -3.89 -9.47
CA CYS A 122 -11.18 -5.25 -9.80
C CYS A 122 -9.67 -5.41 -10.12
N SER A 123 -8.84 -4.41 -9.86
CA SER A 123 -7.38 -4.50 -10.05
C SER A 123 -6.67 -5.30 -8.96
N GLY A 124 -7.31 -5.54 -7.83
CA GLY A 124 -6.68 -6.06 -6.63
C GLY A 124 -5.81 -5.03 -5.88
N ILE A 125 -5.79 -3.77 -6.32
CA ILE A 125 -5.13 -2.68 -5.61
C ILE A 125 -6.14 -2.02 -4.67
N ALA A 126 -5.96 -2.22 -3.37
CA ALA A 126 -6.86 -1.68 -2.36
C ALA A 126 -6.52 -0.25 -1.94
N LYS A 127 -5.24 0.13 -2.06
CA LYS A 127 -4.77 1.44 -1.60
C LYS A 127 -3.62 1.95 -2.47
N LEU A 128 -3.64 3.26 -2.72
CA LEU A 128 -2.57 4.03 -3.35
C LEU A 128 -2.24 5.23 -2.47
N VAL A 129 -0.96 5.49 -2.24
CA VAL A 129 -0.48 6.70 -1.53
C VAL A 129 0.68 7.28 -2.30
N GLU A 130 0.64 8.58 -2.55
CA GLU A 130 1.66 9.29 -3.34
C GLU A 130 2.53 10.19 -2.46
N PHE A 131 3.81 10.28 -2.86
CA PHE A 131 4.83 11.08 -2.18
C PHE A 131 5.69 11.81 -3.22
N ASP A 132 6.09 13.04 -2.92
CA ASP A 132 7.11 13.74 -3.70
C ASP A 132 8.49 13.36 -3.14
N LEU A 133 9.27 12.62 -3.92
CA LEU A 133 10.57 12.10 -3.51
C LEU A 133 11.71 12.76 -4.29
N ARG A 134 12.85 12.91 -3.62
CA ARG A 134 14.12 13.32 -4.21
C ARG A 134 15.08 12.12 -4.27
N PRO A 135 16.16 12.17 -5.06
CA PRO A 135 17.14 11.10 -5.06
C PRO A 135 17.62 10.78 -3.65
N GLY A 136 17.73 9.49 -3.34
CA GLY A 136 18.16 9.03 -2.02
C GLY A 136 17.53 7.71 -1.60
N ARG A 137 17.85 7.29 -0.40
CA ARG A 137 17.34 6.05 0.22
C ARG A 137 16.16 6.35 1.12
N TYR A 138 15.15 5.51 1.06
CA TYR A 138 13.92 5.62 1.84
C TYR A 138 13.55 4.27 2.44
N LEU A 139 12.81 4.33 3.53
CA LEU A 139 12.11 3.17 4.07
C LEU A 139 10.61 3.31 3.77
N VAL A 140 10.03 2.23 3.30
CA VAL A 140 8.58 2.04 3.23
C VAL A 140 8.21 1.16 4.42
N GLN A 141 7.54 1.73 5.40
CA GLN A 141 7.06 1.04 6.58
C GLN A 141 5.58 0.73 6.41
N ILE A 142 5.24 -0.55 6.45
CA ILE A 142 3.86 -1.04 6.38
C ILE A 142 3.44 -1.47 7.77
N THR A 143 2.26 -1.03 8.22
CA THR A 143 1.74 -1.37 9.54
C THR A 143 0.23 -1.59 9.54
N GLY A 144 -0.26 -2.37 10.51
CA GLY A 144 -1.70 -2.59 10.67
C GLY A 144 -2.35 -3.44 9.57
N SER A 145 -1.58 -4.28 8.86
CA SER A 145 -2.16 -5.24 7.95
C SER A 145 -2.90 -6.34 8.72
N ALA A 146 -4.14 -6.60 8.34
CA ALA A 146 -4.92 -7.70 8.91
C ALA A 146 -4.37 -9.07 8.48
N THR A 147 -3.72 -9.13 7.31
CA THR A 147 -3.17 -10.33 6.73
C THR A 147 -1.65 -10.39 6.87
N ARG A 148 -1.12 -11.60 6.95
CA ARG A 148 0.32 -11.84 6.99
C ARG A 148 1.00 -11.58 5.64
N GLU A 149 0.28 -11.74 4.55
CA GLU A 149 0.79 -11.48 3.20
C GLU A 149 0.17 -10.24 2.61
N ILE A 150 0.97 -9.42 1.96
CA ILE A 150 0.51 -8.22 1.27
C ILE A 150 1.25 -8.06 -0.07
N THR A 151 0.52 -7.67 -1.11
CA THR A 151 1.15 -7.24 -2.36
C THR A 151 1.50 -5.77 -2.24
N LEU A 152 2.73 -5.43 -2.61
CA LEU A 152 3.32 -4.08 -2.50
C LEU A 152 4.03 -3.72 -3.80
N LEU A 153 3.83 -2.50 -4.27
CA LEU A 153 4.58 -1.88 -5.36
C LEU A 153 4.89 -0.43 -5.00
N ALA A 154 6.17 -0.05 -5.08
CA ALA A 154 6.58 1.35 -5.06
C ALA A 154 7.07 1.72 -6.47
N THR A 155 6.51 2.76 -7.09
CA THR A 155 6.83 3.10 -8.49
C THR A 155 6.71 4.61 -8.75
N PRO A 156 7.53 5.18 -9.65
CA PRO A 156 7.28 6.55 -10.10
C PRO A 156 5.92 6.64 -10.79
N VAL A 157 5.23 7.75 -10.56
CA VAL A 157 3.99 8.08 -11.27
C VAL A 157 4.36 8.62 -12.64
N ALA A 158 3.71 8.10 -13.70
CA ALA A 158 3.95 8.60 -15.06
C ALA A 158 3.52 10.09 -15.15
N THR A 159 4.42 10.94 -15.59
CA THR A 159 4.09 12.31 -15.97
C THR A 159 3.20 12.28 -17.23
N ARG A 160 2.04 12.86 -17.13
CA ARG A 160 1.14 13.07 -18.27
C ARG A 160 1.63 14.24 -19.12
#